data_90eeaff429791a4c3d4839711500cece
#
_entry.id   90eeaff429791a4c3d4839711500cece
#
_cell.length_a   1.000
_cell.length_b   1.000
_cell.length_c   1.000
_cell.angle_alpha   90.00
_cell.angle_beta   90.00
_cell.angle_gamma   90.00
#
_symmetry.space_group_name_H-M   'P 1'
#
loop_
_entity.id
_entity.type
_entity.pdbx_description
1 polymer ?
#
loop_
_entity_poly.entity_id
_entity_poly.type
_entity_poly.pdbx_seq_one_letter_code
_entity_poly.pdbx_strand_id
1 'polypeptide(L)'
;MKIRFTKKRLKHSLIFGIVWLALGTTAVIFNSDNVFNYGYLIIGFLYFGTYLFENNKQYLTIENGIISKNQLIPKKINLNKINRIKKFAGDYILETDSTELRINTVLIEEKSLAELNTVLENLNLVTK
;
A
#
# COMPACT_ATOMS: atom_id res chain seq x y z
N MET A 1 6.57 13.67 -3.78
CA MET A 1 7.19 12.38 -4.22
C MET A 1 6.34 11.22 -3.79
N LYS A 2 6.01 10.35 -4.70
CA LYS A 2 5.25 9.12 -4.40
C LYS A 2 6.16 7.90 -4.49
N ILE A 3 6.11 7.07 -3.47
CA ILE A 3 6.79 5.78 -3.46
C ILE A 3 5.79 4.73 -3.91
N ARG A 4 6.02 4.16 -5.08
CA ARG A 4 5.05 3.33 -5.77
C ARG A 4 5.07 1.88 -5.34
N PHE A 5 3.88 1.26 -5.32
CA PHE A 5 3.76 -0.19 -5.23
C PHE A 5 4.38 -0.86 -6.46
N THR A 6 4.78 -2.13 -6.31
CA THR A 6 5.16 -2.94 -7.46
C THR A 6 3.98 -3.06 -8.41
N LYS A 7 4.25 -3.13 -9.71
CA LYS A 7 3.21 -3.35 -10.71
C LYS A 7 2.52 -4.69 -10.51
N LYS A 8 3.25 -5.69 -10.03
CA LYS A 8 2.73 -7.01 -9.73
C LYS A 8 1.61 -6.95 -8.69
N ARG A 9 1.81 -6.19 -7.61
CA ARG A 9 0.80 -6.03 -6.56
C ARG A 9 -0.47 -5.36 -7.10
N LEU A 10 -0.32 -4.27 -7.84
CA LEU A 10 -1.47 -3.56 -8.42
C LEU A 10 -2.23 -4.45 -9.41
N LYS A 11 -1.50 -5.18 -10.24
CA LYS A 11 -2.09 -6.10 -11.22
C LYS A 11 -2.85 -7.23 -10.54
N HIS A 12 -2.36 -7.76 -9.43
CA HIS A 12 -3.04 -8.81 -8.66
C HIS A 12 -4.43 -8.35 -8.19
N SER A 13 -4.52 -7.17 -7.59
CA SER A 13 -5.81 -6.64 -7.13
C SER A 13 -6.79 -6.46 -8.28
N LEU A 14 -6.30 -5.98 -9.43
CA LEU A 14 -7.14 -5.81 -10.62
C LEU A 14 -7.65 -7.15 -11.14
N ILE A 15 -6.77 -8.15 -11.26
CA ILE A 15 -7.13 -9.47 -11.76
C ILE A 15 -8.14 -10.14 -10.82
N PHE A 16 -7.91 -10.13 -9.50
CA PHE A 16 -8.84 -10.70 -8.54
C PHE A 16 -10.19 -10.00 -8.57
N GLY A 17 -10.20 -8.67 -8.70
CA GLY A 17 -11.44 -7.92 -8.85
C GLY A 17 -12.24 -8.36 -10.06
N ILE A 18 -11.60 -8.51 -11.22
CA ILE A 18 -12.25 -8.96 -12.46
C ILE A 18 -12.79 -10.38 -12.30
N VAL A 19 -11.99 -11.30 -11.72
CA VAL A 19 -12.39 -12.70 -11.51
C VAL A 19 -13.63 -12.77 -10.61
N TRP A 20 -13.63 -12.06 -9.49
CA TRP A 20 -14.75 -12.07 -8.55
C TRP A 20 -16.00 -11.42 -9.14
N LEU A 21 -15.86 -10.35 -9.93
CA LEU A 21 -17.01 -9.73 -10.62
C LEU A 21 -17.60 -10.69 -11.65
N ALA A 22 -16.76 -11.40 -12.41
CA ALA A 22 -17.23 -12.38 -13.39
C ALA A 22 -17.98 -13.53 -12.72
N LEU A 23 -17.41 -14.08 -11.65
CA LEU A 23 -18.04 -15.17 -10.88
C LEU A 23 -19.35 -14.71 -10.26
N GLY A 24 -19.36 -13.51 -9.66
CA GLY A 24 -20.55 -12.95 -9.04
C GLY A 24 -21.66 -12.66 -10.03
N THR A 25 -21.34 -12.10 -11.18
CA THR A 25 -22.31 -11.83 -12.25
C THR A 25 -22.92 -13.13 -12.75
N THR A 26 -22.10 -14.15 -13.00
CA THR A 26 -22.57 -15.47 -13.43
C THR A 26 -23.50 -16.08 -12.38
N ALA A 27 -23.10 -16.06 -11.11
CA ALA A 27 -23.88 -16.63 -10.02
C ALA A 27 -25.23 -15.93 -9.87
N VAL A 28 -25.28 -14.62 -9.99
CA VAL A 28 -26.54 -13.84 -9.89
C VAL A 28 -27.46 -14.13 -11.06
N ILE A 29 -26.91 -14.25 -12.28
CA ILE A 29 -27.71 -14.55 -13.48
C ILE A 29 -28.37 -15.92 -13.35
N PHE A 30 -27.65 -16.93 -12.86
CA PHE A 30 -28.18 -18.29 -12.76
C PHE A 30 -29.07 -18.51 -11.53
N ASN A 31 -28.87 -17.75 -10.45
CA ASN A 31 -29.66 -17.90 -9.23
C ASN A 31 -29.76 -16.55 -8.49
N SER A 32 -30.62 -15.68 -8.98
CA SER A 32 -30.83 -14.36 -8.41
C SER A 32 -31.52 -14.35 -7.05
N ASP A 33 -32.17 -15.46 -6.68
CA ASP A 33 -32.88 -15.56 -5.40
C ASP A 33 -31.93 -15.82 -4.22
N ASN A 34 -30.71 -16.25 -4.50
CA ASN A 34 -29.73 -16.53 -3.45
C ASN A 34 -28.93 -15.25 -3.12
N VAL A 35 -29.21 -14.69 -1.93
CA VAL A 35 -28.58 -13.48 -1.44
C VAL A 35 -27.04 -13.63 -1.36
N PHE A 36 -26.54 -14.82 -1.09
CA PHE A 36 -25.10 -15.06 -0.98
C PHE A 36 -24.35 -14.84 -2.31
N ASN A 37 -25.05 -14.95 -3.45
CA ASN A 37 -24.43 -14.72 -4.75
C ASN A 37 -24.03 -13.25 -4.95
N TYR A 38 -24.73 -12.33 -4.28
CA TYR A 38 -24.38 -10.91 -4.31
C TYR A 38 -23.09 -10.61 -3.54
N GLY A 39 -22.74 -11.47 -2.57
CA GLY A 39 -21.48 -11.37 -1.84
C GLY A 39 -20.25 -11.42 -2.74
N TYR A 40 -20.30 -12.22 -3.80
CA TYR A 40 -19.19 -12.31 -4.76
C TYR A 40 -18.98 -10.98 -5.50
N LEU A 41 -20.07 -10.29 -5.84
CA LEU A 41 -19.99 -8.97 -6.46
C LEU A 41 -19.38 -7.95 -5.51
N ILE A 42 -19.75 -7.98 -4.24
CA ILE A 42 -19.20 -7.09 -3.22
C ILE A 42 -17.70 -7.28 -3.09
N ILE A 43 -17.24 -8.53 -3.03
CA ILE A 43 -15.81 -8.85 -2.96
C ILE A 43 -15.07 -8.30 -4.19
N GLY A 44 -15.64 -8.49 -5.39
CA GLY A 44 -15.06 -7.96 -6.62
C GLY A 44 -14.93 -6.43 -6.61
N PHE A 45 -15.96 -5.73 -6.17
CA PHE A 45 -15.92 -4.27 -6.06
C PHE A 45 -14.90 -3.81 -5.02
N LEU A 46 -14.74 -4.54 -3.91
CA LEU A 46 -13.73 -4.21 -2.91
C LEU A 46 -12.31 -4.33 -3.47
N TYR A 47 -12.02 -5.39 -4.22
CA TYR A 47 -10.72 -5.54 -4.88
C TYR A 47 -10.48 -4.44 -5.91
N PHE A 48 -11.50 -4.11 -6.69
CA PHE A 48 -11.39 -3.08 -7.70
C PHE A 48 -11.17 -1.71 -7.07
N GLY A 49 -11.90 -1.41 -5.98
CA GLY A 49 -11.72 -0.18 -5.21
C GLY A 49 -10.34 -0.08 -4.60
N THR A 50 -9.81 -1.18 -4.08
CA THR A 50 -8.44 -1.25 -3.56
C THR A 50 -7.43 -0.94 -4.66
N TYR A 51 -7.61 -1.52 -5.85
CA TYR A 51 -6.75 -1.23 -6.99
C TYR A 51 -6.74 0.27 -7.34
N LEU A 52 -7.92 0.87 -7.44
CA LEU A 52 -8.02 2.30 -7.77
C LEU A 52 -7.37 3.17 -6.69
N PHE A 53 -7.61 2.87 -5.43
CA PHE A 53 -7.02 3.59 -4.31
C PHE A 53 -5.48 3.49 -4.32
N GLU A 54 -4.95 2.27 -4.44
CA GLU A 54 -3.50 2.05 -4.45
C GLU A 54 -2.84 2.64 -5.69
N ASN A 55 -3.51 2.57 -6.83
CA ASN A 55 -2.99 3.14 -8.07
C ASN A 55 -2.90 4.66 -8.02
N ASN A 56 -3.86 5.32 -7.36
CA ASN A 56 -3.87 6.77 -7.24
C ASN A 56 -2.98 7.29 -6.13
N LYS A 57 -3.04 6.68 -4.96
CA LYS A 57 -2.30 7.13 -3.77
C LYS A 57 -0.91 6.55 -3.67
N GLN A 58 -0.73 5.35 -4.21
CA GLN A 58 0.49 4.56 -4.07
C GLN A 58 0.79 4.22 -2.60
N TYR A 59 1.96 3.64 -2.32
CA TYR A 59 2.27 3.14 -0.98
C TYR A 59 2.58 4.26 0.01
N LEU A 60 3.49 5.15 -0.37
CA LEU A 60 3.93 6.25 0.48
C LEU A 60 3.89 7.56 -0.28
N THR A 61 3.67 8.64 0.45
CA THR A 61 3.83 10.00 -0.07
C THR A 61 4.83 10.74 0.81
N ILE A 62 5.86 11.31 0.20
CA ILE A 62 6.85 12.12 0.90
C ILE A 62 6.72 13.54 0.39
N GLU A 63 6.31 14.46 1.26
CA GLU A 63 6.02 15.82 0.89
C GLU A 63 6.20 16.74 2.10
N ASN A 64 6.89 17.86 1.91
CA ASN A 64 7.10 18.87 2.94
C ASN A 64 7.75 18.33 4.23
N GLY A 65 8.68 17.37 4.09
CA GLY A 65 9.36 16.76 5.22
C GLY A 65 8.51 15.77 6.00
N ILE A 66 7.37 15.36 5.44
CA ILE A 66 6.47 14.38 6.06
C ILE A 66 6.36 13.15 5.17
N ILE A 67 6.57 11.97 5.75
CA ILE A 67 6.31 10.70 5.09
C ILE A 67 4.95 10.17 5.55
N SER A 68 4.09 9.87 4.59
CA SER A 68 2.73 9.36 4.84
C SER A 68 2.58 7.98 4.24
N LYS A 69 2.17 7.02 5.07
CA LYS A 69 1.81 5.69 4.60
C LYS A 69 0.33 5.69 4.22
N ASN A 70 0.06 5.57 2.92
CA ASN A 70 -1.29 5.68 2.39
C ASN A 70 -2.08 4.40 2.61
N GLN A 71 -3.09 4.48 3.45
CA GLN A 71 -4.03 3.41 3.78
C GLN A 71 -5.35 4.06 4.19
N LEU A 72 -6.35 3.27 4.55
CA LEU A 72 -7.66 3.82 4.95
C LEU A 72 -7.53 4.85 6.06
N ILE A 73 -6.68 4.56 7.05
CA ILE A 73 -6.33 5.52 8.11
C ILE A 73 -4.85 5.84 7.91
N PRO A 74 -4.51 6.94 7.20
CA PRO A 74 -3.12 7.24 6.90
C PRO A 74 -2.27 7.45 8.15
N LYS A 75 -1.06 6.91 8.13
CA LYS A 75 -0.09 7.12 9.20
C LYS A 75 1.00 8.04 8.68
N LYS A 76 1.23 9.13 9.40
CA LYS A 76 2.20 10.16 9.02
C LYS A 76 3.29 10.31 10.06
N ILE A 77 4.51 10.56 9.60
CA ILE A 77 5.68 10.80 10.44
C ILE A 77 6.46 11.98 9.86
N ASN A 78 6.93 12.87 10.72
CA ASN A 78 7.83 13.94 10.30
C ASN A 78 9.24 13.40 10.17
N LEU A 79 9.85 13.56 9.00
CA LEU A 79 11.21 13.08 8.74
C LEU A 79 12.25 13.65 9.73
N ASN A 80 12.06 14.91 10.16
CA ASN A 80 12.96 15.54 11.11
C ASN A 80 12.88 14.96 12.52
N LYS A 81 11.84 14.22 12.83
CA LYS A 81 11.63 13.60 14.14
C LYS A 81 12.07 12.15 14.20
N ILE A 82 12.52 11.59 13.10
CA ILE A 82 13.01 10.22 13.06
C ILE A 82 14.35 10.15 13.80
N ASN A 83 14.40 9.33 14.85
CA ASN A 83 15.60 9.12 15.66
C ASN A 83 16.42 7.94 15.17
N ARG A 84 15.77 6.96 14.58
CA ARG A 84 16.41 5.68 14.27
C ARG A 84 15.69 5.02 13.10
N ILE A 85 16.48 4.36 12.26
CA ILE A 85 15.96 3.54 11.16
C ILE A 85 16.49 2.13 11.35
N LYS A 86 15.58 1.17 11.55
CA LYS A 86 15.91 -0.25 11.60
C LYS A 86 15.58 -0.89 10.27
N LYS A 87 16.42 -1.81 9.82
CA LYS A 87 16.17 -2.65 8.65
C LYS A 87 16.11 -4.09 9.10
N PHE A 88 14.94 -4.72 8.95
CA PHE A 88 14.73 -6.07 9.46
C PHE A 88 13.79 -6.85 8.55
N ALA A 89 14.26 -7.99 8.05
CA ALA A 89 13.48 -8.95 7.26
C ALA A 89 12.71 -8.30 6.09
N GLY A 90 13.35 -7.36 5.39
CA GLY A 90 12.73 -6.65 4.26
C GLY A 90 11.86 -5.47 4.67
N ASP A 91 11.78 -5.16 5.96
CA ASP A 91 11.04 -4.00 6.45
C ASP A 91 12.01 -2.89 6.87
N TYR A 92 11.61 -1.65 6.60
CA TYR A 92 12.24 -0.48 7.19
C TYR A 92 11.34 0.03 8.31
N ILE A 93 11.88 0.19 9.50
CA ILE A 93 11.15 0.70 10.65
C ILE A 93 11.71 2.06 11.01
N LEU A 94 10.93 3.10 10.79
CA LEU A 94 11.30 4.48 11.10
C LEU A 94 10.77 4.81 12.49
N GLU A 95 11.67 5.06 13.44
CA GLU A 95 11.30 5.30 14.83
C GLU A 95 11.43 6.77 15.20
N THR A 96 10.42 7.29 15.89
CA THR A 96 10.47 8.59 16.57
C THR A 96 10.36 8.38 18.08
N ASP A 97 10.36 9.45 18.86
CA ASP A 97 10.22 9.34 20.31
C ASP A 97 8.88 8.77 20.76
N SER A 98 7.83 8.95 19.94
CA SER A 98 6.46 8.58 20.32
C SER A 98 5.83 7.49 19.47
N THR A 99 6.39 7.19 18.30
CA THR A 99 5.76 6.25 17.36
C THR A 99 6.80 5.65 16.42
N GLU A 100 6.35 4.68 15.63
CA GLU A 100 7.17 4.10 14.57
C GLU A 100 6.32 3.92 13.31
N LEU A 101 6.98 3.94 12.14
CA LEU A 101 6.36 3.65 10.86
C LEU A 101 7.08 2.47 10.21
N ARG A 102 6.35 1.40 9.95
CA ARG A 102 6.90 0.21 9.29
C ARG A 102 6.61 0.27 7.79
N ILE A 103 7.64 0.08 6.99
CA ILE A 103 7.57 0.09 5.53
C ILE A 103 8.02 -1.28 5.03
N ASN A 104 7.13 -1.98 4.32
CA ASN A 104 7.47 -3.27 3.71
C ASN A 104 8.08 -3.02 2.32
N THR A 105 9.40 -3.16 2.21
CA THR A 105 10.12 -2.84 0.96
C THR A 105 9.80 -3.81 -0.17
N VAL A 106 9.31 -5.01 0.11
CA VAL A 106 8.91 -5.97 -0.92
C VAL A 106 7.73 -5.46 -1.75
N LEU A 107 6.90 -4.60 -1.16
CA LEU A 107 5.75 -4.00 -1.85
C LEU A 107 6.11 -2.82 -2.73
N ILE A 108 7.36 -2.35 -2.69
CA ILE A 108 7.79 -1.13 -3.37
C ILE A 108 8.44 -1.46 -4.71
N GLU A 109 8.06 -0.72 -5.75
CA GLU A 109 8.71 -0.76 -7.06
C GLU A 109 10.20 -0.43 -6.91
N GLU A 110 11.05 -1.13 -7.64
CA GLU A 110 12.51 -1.02 -7.52
C GLU A 110 13.02 0.42 -7.63
N LYS A 111 12.52 1.16 -8.61
CA LYS A 111 12.90 2.56 -8.83
C LYS A 111 12.48 3.44 -7.65
N SER A 112 11.27 3.24 -7.14
CA SER A 112 10.77 3.99 -5.99
C SER A 112 11.51 3.64 -4.70
N LEU A 113 11.93 2.38 -4.56
CA LEU A 113 12.74 1.97 -3.41
C LEU A 113 14.10 2.69 -3.42
N ALA A 114 14.71 2.83 -4.59
CA ALA A 114 15.96 3.60 -4.72
C ALA A 114 15.76 5.07 -4.32
N GLU A 115 14.65 5.68 -4.72
CA GLU A 115 14.30 7.05 -4.32
C GLU A 115 14.09 7.16 -2.80
N LEU A 116 13.39 6.19 -2.21
CA LEU A 116 13.19 6.15 -0.77
C LEU A 116 14.52 6.01 -0.03
N ASN A 117 15.39 5.13 -0.47
CA ASN A 117 16.71 4.94 0.12
C ASN A 117 17.52 6.24 0.08
N THR A 118 17.46 6.98 -1.02
CA THR A 118 18.13 8.27 -1.14
C THR A 118 17.61 9.27 -0.10
N VAL A 119 16.30 9.34 0.09
CA VAL A 119 15.69 10.22 1.08
C VAL A 119 16.16 9.84 2.50
N LEU A 120 16.15 8.55 2.83
CA LEU A 120 16.54 8.08 4.16
C LEU A 120 18.04 8.27 4.43
N GLU A 121 18.88 8.09 3.41
CA GLU A 121 20.32 8.29 3.53
C GLU A 121 20.69 9.75 3.74
N ASN A 122 19.89 10.68 3.23
CA ASN A 122 20.07 12.10 3.43
C ASN A 122 19.68 12.57 4.83
N LEU A 123 19.01 11.74 5.62
CA LEU A 123 18.73 12.04 7.01
C LEU A 123 20.00 11.84 7.84
N ASN A 124 20.32 12.84 8.63
CA ASN A 124 21.53 12.81 9.46
C ASN A 124 21.31 12.00 10.74
N LEU A 125 21.17 10.68 10.57
CA LEU A 125 20.79 9.77 11.63
C LEU A 125 21.84 8.67 11.84
N VAL A 126 21.85 8.13 13.07
CA VAL A 126 22.56 6.91 13.37
C VAL A 126 21.69 5.74 12.93
N THR A 127 22.08 5.05 11.87
CA THR A 127 21.34 3.89 11.36
C THR A 127 21.94 2.58 11.88
N LYS A 128 21.06 1.61 12.07
CA LYS A 128 21.48 0.27 12.43
C LYS A 128 20.75 -0.80 11.65
#